data_3b20b0c306905ae198a35300f925f068
#
_entry.id   3b20b0c306905ae198a35300f925f068
#
_cell.length_a   1.000
_cell.length_b   1.000
_cell.length_c   1.000
_cell.angle_alpha   90.00
_cell.angle_beta   90.00
_cell.angle_gamma   90.00
#
_symmetry.space_group_name_H-M   'P 1'
#
loop_
_entity.id
_entity.type
_entity.pdbx_description
1 polymer ?
#
loop_
_entity_poly.entity_id
_entity_poly.type
_entity_poly.pdbx_seq_one_letter_code
_entity_poly.pdbx_strand_id
1 'polypeptide(L)'
;MRLLAQRAPLSLLRSEEGAAEAILFGTAGFLSSDLHEKAPADTRDYLRALWDTWWKSRARFESTGDRAIPWKTHGQRPANHPHRRVGALAALIKVWPHYRRLALARPFAAKPLIDFLQSLDHDFWTHRHTLTSAASAQRVALFGRAHALELVANHLVPLALHENGMTFPSYYKLRNSAANEQVKRCALRLFGSTKASEPWLRRVSHHQALLQVYHDFCLEDFSDCKDCPFPEQLAQWR
;
A
#
# COMPACT_ATOMS: atom_id res chain seq x y z
N MET A 1 6.19 -7.02 -1.19
CA MET A 1 5.35 -7.16 0.03
C MET A 1 4.81 -8.56 0.26
N ARG A 2 4.20 -9.25 -0.75
CA ARG A 2 3.67 -10.63 -0.56
C ARG A 2 4.70 -11.60 0.02
N LEU A 3 5.90 -11.69 -0.57
CA LEU A 3 6.99 -12.54 -0.07
C LEU A 3 7.43 -12.17 1.36
N LEU A 4 7.48 -10.89 1.68
CA LEU A 4 7.78 -10.43 3.04
C LEU A 4 6.73 -10.92 4.04
N ALA A 5 5.44 -10.81 3.72
CA ALA A 5 4.36 -11.28 4.58
C ALA A 5 4.33 -12.80 4.77
N GLN A 6 4.81 -13.56 3.78
CA GLN A 6 4.96 -15.02 3.89
C GLN A 6 6.10 -15.42 4.83
N ARG A 7 7.21 -14.66 4.81
CA ARG A 7 8.40 -14.94 5.64
C ARG A 7 8.31 -14.38 7.05
N ALA A 8 7.63 -13.25 7.21
CA ALA A 8 7.38 -12.62 8.49
C ALA A 8 5.86 -12.43 8.69
N PRO A 9 5.12 -13.50 9.03
CA PRO A 9 3.67 -13.42 9.19
C PRO A 9 3.29 -12.55 10.39
N LEU A 10 2.17 -11.84 10.27
CA LEU A 10 1.71 -10.87 11.26
C LEU A 10 1.56 -11.47 12.67
N SER A 11 1.16 -12.74 12.78
CA SER A 11 1.05 -13.44 14.07
C SER A 11 2.38 -13.47 14.82
N LEU A 12 3.48 -13.78 14.12
CA LEU A 12 4.82 -13.78 14.71
C LEU A 12 5.31 -12.36 15.01
N LEU A 13 5.09 -11.39 14.10
CA LEU A 13 5.49 -10.00 14.33
C LEU A 13 4.80 -9.39 15.56
N ARG A 14 3.57 -9.80 15.86
CA ARG A 14 2.83 -9.34 17.02
C ARG A 14 3.25 -10.01 18.33
N SER A 15 3.83 -11.20 18.28
CA SER A 15 4.36 -11.87 19.47
C SER A 15 5.76 -11.39 19.85
N GLU A 16 6.45 -10.70 18.95
CA GLU A 16 7.79 -10.13 19.15
C GLU A 16 7.67 -8.64 19.48
N GLU A 17 7.22 -8.32 20.69
CA GLU A 17 7.02 -6.92 21.09
C GLU A 17 8.32 -6.11 20.99
N GLY A 18 8.26 -5.00 20.28
CA GLY A 18 9.42 -4.13 20.03
C GLY A 18 10.38 -4.60 18.92
N ALA A 19 10.33 -5.86 18.48
CA ALA A 19 11.24 -6.39 17.46
C ALA A 19 10.66 -6.37 16.03
N ALA A 20 9.37 -6.14 15.87
CA ALA A 20 8.66 -6.26 14.58
C ALA A 20 9.32 -5.45 13.44
N GLU A 21 9.80 -4.25 13.74
CA GLU A 21 10.47 -3.40 12.75
C GLU A 21 11.79 -4.02 12.29
N ALA A 22 12.64 -4.44 13.21
CA ALA A 22 13.93 -5.07 12.92
C ALA A 22 13.74 -6.38 12.13
N ILE A 23 12.76 -7.19 12.51
CA ILE A 23 12.40 -8.43 11.82
C ILE A 23 11.95 -8.13 10.38
N LEU A 24 11.08 -7.13 10.18
CA LEU A 24 10.63 -6.73 8.86
C LEU A 24 11.78 -6.27 7.97
N PHE A 25 12.68 -5.42 8.47
CA PHE A 25 13.81 -4.91 7.71
C PHE A 25 14.87 -5.98 7.44
N GLY A 26 15.13 -6.86 8.41
CA GLY A 26 16.05 -8.00 8.25
C GLY A 26 15.51 -9.02 7.24
N THR A 27 14.26 -9.47 7.40
CA THR A 27 13.62 -10.40 6.47
C THR A 27 13.47 -9.82 5.06
N ALA A 28 13.31 -8.49 4.95
CA ALA A 28 13.31 -7.79 3.67
C ALA A 28 14.70 -7.76 2.99
N GLY A 29 15.77 -8.08 3.71
CA GLY A 29 17.14 -8.00 3.22
C GLY A 29 17.66 -6.56 3.15
N PHE A 30 17.11 -5.63 3.94
CA PHE A 30 17.51 -4.22 3.96
C PHE A 30 18.57 -3.92 5.03
N LEU A 31 18.83 -4.86 5.94
CA LEU A 31 19.88 -4.73 6.93
C LEU A 31 21.12 -5.47 6.43
N SER A 32 22.19 -4.75 6.17
CA SER A 32 23.51 -5.27 5.77
C SER A 32 24.60 -4.70 6.65
N SER A 33 25.74 -5.38 6.76
CA SER A 33 26.87 -4.96 7.60
C SER A 33 27.47 -3.61 7.19
N ASP A 34 27.40 -3.28 5.89
CA ASP A 34 27.94 -2.04 5.31
C ASP A 34 26.96 -0.85 5.38
N LEU A 35 25.73 -1.10 5.82
CA LEU A 35 24.69 -0.07 5.90
C LEU A 35 25.09 1.07 6.86
N HIS A 36 25.76 0.73 7.96
CA HIS A 36 26.19 1.68 8.96
C HIS A 36 27.24 2.68 8.42
N GLU A 37 28.11 2.25 7.52
CA GLU A 37 29.13 3.10 6.90
C GLU A 37 28.52 4.12 5.93
N LYS A 38 27.46 3.71 5.22
CA LYS A 38 26.74 4.52 4.23
C LYS A 38 25.74 5.49 4.86
N ALA A 39 25.45 5.33 6.13
CA ALA A 39 24.40 6.07 6.80
C ALA A 39 24.89 7.41 7.38
N PRO A 40 24.06 8.47 7.36
CA PRO A 40 24.31 9.69 8.08
C PRO A 40 24.54 9.43 9.57
N ALA A 41 25.36 10.30 10.21
CA ALA A 41 25.74 10.11 11.61
C ALA A 41 24.52 10.02 12.55
N ASP A 42 23.50 10.83 12.29
CA ASP A 42 22.25 10.92 13.06
C ASP A 42 21.34 9.68 12.94
N THR A 43 21.67 8.72 12.06
CA THR A 43 20.91 7.48 11.87
C THR A 43 21.62 6.24 12.43
N ARG A 44 22.88 6.36 12.80
CA ARG A 44 23.72 5.20 13.14
C ARG A 44 23.23 4.43 14.36
N ASP A 45 22.78 5.13 15.39
CA ASP A 45 22.25 4.48 16.61
C ASP A 45 20.94 3.73 16.32
N TYR A 46 20.06 4.32 15.53
CA TYR A 46 18.83 3.66 15.08
C TYR A 46 19.15 2.39 14.26
N LEU A 47 20.07 2.47 13.31
CA LEU A 47 20.48 1.32 12.50
C LEU A 47 21.15 0.22 13.34
N ARG A 48 21.95 0.60 14.32
CA ARG A 48 22.58 -0.35 15.26
C ARG A 48 21.51 -1.07 16.08
N ALA A 49 20.54 -0.34 16.63
CA ALA A 49 19.44 -0.94 17.38
C ALA A 49 18.60 -1.92 16.53
N LEU A 50 18.32 -1.57 15.27
CA LEU A 50 17.65 -2.48 14.34
C LEU A 50 18.50 -3.72 14.05
N TRP A 51 19.80 -3.55 13.79
CA TRP A 51 20.71 -4.65 13.50
C TRP A 51 20.84 -5.60 14.68
N ASP A 52 21.08 -5.08 15.89
CA ASP A 52 21.24 -5.90 17.10
C ASP A 52 19.96 -6.69 17.41
N THR A 53 18.80 -6.08 17.22
CA THR A 53 17.50 -6.74 17.40
C THR A 53 17.27 -7.81 16.35
N TRP A 54 17.55 -7.51 15.08
CA TRP A 54 17.47 -8.49 13.99
C TRP A 54 18.40 -9.66 14.23
N TRP A 55 19.65 -9.41 14.61
CA TRP A 55 20.65 -10.44 14.83
C TRP A 55 20.22 -11.48 15.87
N LYS A 56 19.54 -11.04 16.93
CA LYS A 56 18.97 -11.93 17.97
C LYS A 56 17.82 -12.78 17.44
N SER A 57 17.03 -12.25 16.51
CA SER A 57 15.80 -12.88 16.03
C SER A 57 15.97 -13.66 14.73
N ARG A 58 17.03 -13.41 13.96
CA ARG A 58 17.20 -13.85 12.57
C ARG A 58 17.01 -15.34 12.33
N ALA A 59 17.52 -16.18 13.23
CA ALA A 59 17.46 -17.65 13.10
C ALA A 59 16.02 -18.19 12.94
N ARG A 60 15.02 -17.43 13.38
CA ARG A 60 13.61 -17.80 13.27
C ARG A 60 12.97 -17.38 11.95
N PHE A 61 13.60 -16.44 11.23
CA PHE A 61 13.04 -15.79 10.03
C PHE A 61 13.90 -15.99 8.78
N GLU A 62 15.16 -16.39 8.93
CA GLU A 62 16.02 -16.79 7.83
C GLU A 62 15.80 -18.28 7.52
N SER A 63 15.26 -18.60 6.36
CA SER A 63 15.24 -19.98 5.89
C SER A 63 16.39 -20.22 4.91
N THR A 64 17.08 -21.35 5.09
CA THR A 64 18.21 -21.75 4.24
C THR A 64 17.68 -22.00 2.82
N GLY A 65 18.20 -21.24 1.85
CA GLY A 65 17.81 -21.36 0.43
C GLY A 65 16.77 -20.34 -0.05
N ASP A 66 16.31 -19.43 0.81
CA ASP A 66 15.40 -18.37 0.39
C ASP A 66 16.07 -17.39 -0.59
N ARG A 67 15.44 -17.21 -1.75
CA ARG A 67 15.89 -16.17 -2.70
C ARG A 67 15.64 -14.79 -2.12
N ALA A 68 16.58 -13.85 -2.36
CA ALA A 68 16.38 -12.45 -2.00
C ALA A 68 15.04 -11.91 -2.54
N ILE A 69 14.38 -11.08 -1.77
CA ILE A 69 13.14 -10.42 -2.23
C ILE A 69 13.54 -9.40 -3.30
N PRO A 70 13.00 -9.50 -4.53
CA PRO A 70 13.37 -8.59 -5.62
C PRO A 70 12.67 -7.22 -5.44
N TRP A 71 13.29 -6.34 -4.69
CA TRP A 71 12.78 -5.00 -4.47
C TRP A 71 13.09 -4.09 -5.65
N LYS A 72 12.06 -3.35 -6.11
CA LYS A 72 12.28 -2.25 -7.05
C LYS A 72 12.68 -1.01 -6.26
N THR A 73 13.99 -0.74 -6.17
CA THR A 73 14.55 0.39 -5.40
C THR A 73 14.87 1.61 -6.27
N HIS A 74 15.04 1.42 -7.58
CA HIS A 74 15.37 2.49 -8.52
C HIS A 74 14.12 2.98 -9.27
N GLY A 75 14.12 4.26 -9.66
CA GLY A 75 13.01 4.87 -10.42
C GLY A 75 11.72 5.01 -9.63
N GLN A 76 11.75 4.88 -8.31
CA GLN A 76 10.59 5.10 -7.44
C GLN A 76 10.55 6.54 -6.92
N ARG A 77 9.34 7.10 -6.81
CA ARG A 77 9.16 8.33 -6.02
C ARG A 77 9.58 8.06 -4.58
N PRO A 78 10.26 8.99 -3.89
CA PRO A 78 10.77 8.77 -2.53
C PRO A 78 9.72 8.24 -1.55
N ALA A 79 8.51 8.77 -1.59
CA ALA A 79 7.40 8.30 -0.75
C ALA A 79 6.97 6.84 -1.00
N ASN A 80 7.31 6.28 -2.17
CA ASN A 80 6.99 4.89 -2.56
C ASN A 80 8.17 3.94 -2.39
N HIS A 81 9.30 4.41 -1.87
CA HIS A 81 10.47 3.56 -1.68
C HIS A 81 10.17 2.37 -0.75
N PRO A 82 10.65 1.15 -1.05
CA PRO A 82 10.38 -0.05 -0.27
C PRO A 82 10.72 0.08 1.21
N HIS A 83 11.85 0.73 1.57
CA HIS A 83 12.23 0.97 2.96
C HIS A 83 11.11 1.72 3.71
N ARG A 84 10.62 2.80 3.13
CA ARG A 84 9.55 3.60 3.74
C ARG A 84 8.25 2.81 3.88
N ARG A 85 7.91 1.97 2.91
CA ARG A 85 6.72 1.10 2.98
C ARG A 85 6.83 0.05 4.07
N VAL A 86 8.02 -0.50 4.28
CA VAL A 86 8.29 -1.43 5.39
C VAL A 86 8.23 -0.69 6.72
N GLY A 87 8.80 0.52 6.82
CA GLY A 87 8.68 1.36 8.01
C GLY A 87 7.24 1.73 8.34
N ALA A 88 6.42 2.06 7.33
CA ALA A 88 4.99 2.31 7.52
C ALA A 88 4.23 1.08 8.04
N LEU A 89 4.58 -0.13 7.55
CA LEU A 89 4.04 -1.38 8.06
C LEU A 89 4.45 -1.63 9.51
N ALA A 90 5.71 -1.37 9.86
CA ALA A 90 6.19 -1.49 11.24
C ALA A 90 5.42 -0.56 12.19
N ALA A 91 5.24 0.71 11.79
CA ALA A 91 4.43 1.67 12.54
C ALA A 91 2.98 1.20 12.72
N LEU A 92 2.37 0.62 11.68
CA LEU A 92 1.02 0.07 11.74
C LEU A 92 0.91 -1.13 12.70
N ILE A 93 1.93 -2.01 12.73
CA ILE A 93 1.95 -3.18 13.62
C ILE A 93 1.96 -2.76 15.09
N LYS A 94 2.69 -1.71 15.45
CA LYS A 94 2.70 -1.16 16.83
C LYS A 94 1.30 -0.78 17.33
N VAL A 95 0.43 -0.34 16.44
CA VAL A 95 -0.94 0.11 16.76
C VAL A 95 -2.01 -0.81 16.16
N TRP A 96 -1.64 -2.06 15.88
CA TRP A 96 -2.51 -3.04 15.23
C TRP A 96 -3.89 -3.25 15.89
N PRO A 97 -4.02 -3.27 17.24
CA PRO A 97 -5.32 -3.40 17.89
C PRO A 97 -6.29 -2.26 17.49
N HIS A 98 -5.78 -1.03 17.37
CA HIS A 98 -6.59 0.11 16.95
C HIS A 98 -7.00 -0.01 15.48
N TYR A 99 -6.06 -0.32 14.59
CA TYR A 99 -6.35 -0.59 13.17
C TYR A 99 -7.43 -1.66 13.02
N ARG A 100 -7.28 -2.81 13.70
CA ARG A 100 -8.23 -3.91 13.66
C ARG A 100 -9.63 -3.50 14.13
N ARG A 101 -9.72 -2.71 15.19
CA ARG A 101 -11.01 -2.20 15.71
C ARG A 101 -11.72 -1.34 14.66
N LEU A 102 -11.02 -0.44 13.98
CA LEU A 102 -11.59 0.38 12.92
C LEU A 102 -11.94 -0.43 11.66
N ALA A 103 -11.08 -1.35 11.27
CA ALA A 103 -11.27 -2.19 10.09
C ALA A 103 -12.45 -3.16 10.21
N LEU A 104 -12.71 -3.64 11.42
CA LEU A 104 -13.79 -4.60 11.71
C LEU A 104 -15.03 -3.95 12.34
N ALA A 105 -15.08 -2.62 12.43
CA ALA A 105 -16.24 -1.90 12.96
C ALA A 105 -17.51 -2.20 12.17
N ARG A 106 -18.62 -2.29 12.85
CA ARG A 106 -19.96 -2.45 12.27
C ARG A 106 -20.90 -1.38 12.86
N PRO A 107 -21.45 -0.45 12.06
CA PRO A 107 -21.22 -0.29 10.62
C PRO A 107 -19.78 0.13 10.30
N PHE A 108 -19.27 -0.30 9.13
CA PHE A 108 -17.94 0.09 8.66
C PHE A 108 -17.95 1.52 8.13
N ALA A 109 -16.99 2.32 8.58
CA ALA A 109 -16.81 3.69 8.15
C ALA A 109 -15.37 3.88 7.59
N ALA A 110 -15.27 4.16 6.29
CA ALA A 110 -13.98 4.32 5.62
C ALA A 110 -13.20 5.55 6.10
N LYS A 111 -13.89 6.67 6.39
CA LYS A 111 -13.24 7.93 6.75
C LYS A 111 -12.41 7.84 8.03
N PRO A 112 -12.92 7.34 9.18
CA PRO A 112 -12.11 7.20 10.40
C PRO A 112 -10.86 6.36 10.20
N LEU A 113 -10.94 5.31 9.38
CA LEU A 113 -9.79 4.46 9.11
C LEU A 113 -8.76 5.15 8.20
N ILE A 114 -9.21 5.89 7.18
CA ILE A 114 -8.32 6.69 6.33
C ILE A 114 -7.62 7.76 7.16
N ASP A 115 -8.35 8.48 7.99
CA ASP A 115 -7.81 9.52 8.87
C ASP A 115 -6.78 8.93 9.86
N PHE A 116 -7.08 7.75 10.43
CA PHE A 116 -6.14 7.00 11.28
C PHE A 116 -4.86 6.61 10.53
N LEU A 117 -4.97 6.04 9.33
CA LEU A 117 -3.78 5.67 8.53
C LEU A 117 -2.92 6.90 8.19
N GLN A 118 -3.55 8.05 7.92
CA GLN A 118 -2.84 9.29 7.66
C GLN A 118 -2.16 9.88 8.90
N SER A 119 -2.73 9.64 10.09
CA SER A 119 -2.19 10.12 11.37
C SER A 119 -1.06 9.24 11.90
N LEU A 120 -0.78 8.09 11.31
CA LEU A 120 0.31 7.22 11.74
C LEU A 120 1.63 7.98 11.74
N ASP A 121 2.36 7.84 12.82
CA ASP A 121 3.62 8.50 13.08
C ASP A 121 4.73 7.52 13.41
N HIS A 122 5.96 7.93 13.14
CA HIS A 122 7.18 7.20 13.48
C HIS A 122 8.36 8.15 13.43
N ASP A 123 9.10 8.31 14.51
CA ASP A 123 10.17 9.29 14.67
C ASP A 123 11.19 9.26 13.53
N PHE A 124 11.53 8.09 13.04
CA PHE A 124 12.46 7.94 11.93
C PHE A 124 11.77 8.14 10.58
N TRP A 125 10.68 7.39 10.30
CA TRP A 125 10.11 7.27 8.96
C TRP A 125 9.25 8.45 8.52
N THR A 126 8.80 9.28 9.42
CA THR A 126 8.09 10.52 9.05
C THR A 126 9.01 11.60 8.52
N HIS A 127 10.32 11.45 8.71
CA HIS A 127 11.32 12.41 8.22
C HIS A 127 12.31 11.81 7.22
N ARG A 128 12.26 10.50 6.92
CA ARG A 128 13.21 9.84 6.02
C ARG A 128 12.53 8.96 5.00
N HIS A 129 13.21 8.78 3.86
CA HIS A 129 12.71 7.95 2.76
C HIS A 129 13.39 6.58 2.67
N THR A 130 14.65 6.50 3.12
CA THR A 130 15.44 5.27 3.16
C THR A 130 16.20 5.20 4.47
N LEU A 131 16.79 4.05 4.78
CA LEU A 131 17.65 3.87 5.95
C LEU A 131 18.91 4.75 5.92
N THR A 132 19.33 5.19 4.73
CA THR A 132 20.55 5.98 4.51
C THR A 132 20.27 7.41 4.03
N SER A 133 19.00 7.84 3.93
CA SER A 133 18.69 9.21 3.54
C SER A 133 18.84 10.16 4.72
N ALA A 134 19.28 11.39 4.45
CA ALA A 134 19.20 12.48 5.41
C ALA A 134 17.75 12.74 5.85
N ALA A 135 17.57 13.30 7.04
CA ALA A 135 16.27 13.71 7.53
C ALA A 135 15.72 14.88 6.70
N SER A 136 14.45 14.79 6.33
CA SER A 136 13.71 15.90 5.75
C SER A 136 13.27 16.87 6.86
N ALA A 137 13.38 18.16 6.62
CA ALA A 137 12.84 19.17 7.53
C ALA A 137 11.31 19.11 7.61
N GLN A 138 10.65 18.65 6.53
CA GLN A 138 9.21 18.51 6.48
C GLN A 138 8.79 17.09 6.83
N ARG A 139 7.75 16.99 7.66
CA ARG A 139 7.10 15.70 7.96
C ARG A 139 6.36 15.19 6.73
N VAL A 140 6.60 13.95 6.37
CA VAL A 140 5.94 13.26 5.28
C VAL A 140 5.07 12.14 5.86
N ALA A 141 3.77 12.16 5.62
CA ALA A 141 2.86 11.11 6.10
C ALA A 141 3.29 9.71 5.64
N LEU A 142 3.24 8.71 6.50
CA LEU A 142 3.57 7.32 6.17
C LEU A 142 2.59 6.74 5.15
N PHE A 143 1.32 7.07 5.29
CA PHE A 143 0.27 6.79 4.32
C PHE A 143 -0.28 8.11 3.80
N GLY A 144 0.00 8.44 2.54
CA GLY A 144 -0.70 9.53 1.85
C GLY A 144 -2.19 9.18 1.67
N ARG A 145 -3.07 10.19 1.59
CA ARG A 145 -4.53 10.01 1.48
C ARG A 145 -4.94 9.04 0.37
N ALA A 146 -4.36 9.19 -0.82
CA ALA A 146 -4.68 8.32 -1.96
C ALA A 146 -4.33 6.86 -1.66
N HIS A 147 -3.15 6.59 -1.08
CA HIS A 147 -2.73 5.24 -0.74
C HIS A 147 -3.56 4.62 0.40
N ALA A 148 -3.91 5.40 1.42
CA ALA A 148 -4.82 4.96 2.48
C ALA A 148 -6.20 4.61 1.91
N LEU A 149 -6.73 5.44 1.01
CA LEU A 149 -7.99 5.18 0.34
C LEU A 149 -7.95 3.92 -0.53
N GLU A 150 -6.88 3.72 -1.32
CA GLU A 150 -6.69 2.51 -2.12
C GLU A 150 -6.64 1.24 -1.26
N LEU A 151 -5.91 1.29 -0.14
CA LEU A 151 -5.85 0.17 0.80
C LEU A 151 -7.25 -0.16 1.35
N VAL A 152 -8.00 0.84 1.79
CA VAL A 152 -9.37 0.68 2.30
C VAL A 152 -10.29 0.16 1.20
N ALA A 153 -10.25 0.76 0.01
CA ALA A 153 -11.15 0.43 -1.09
C ALA A 153 -10.92 -0.98 -1.65
N ASN A 154 -9.65 -1.41 -1.74
CA ASN A 154 -9.33 -2.70 -2.36
C ASN A 154 -9.37 -3.89 -1.41
N HIS A 155 -9.25 -3.67 -0.09
CA HIS A 155 -9.16 -4.77 0.87
C HIS A 155 -10.32 -4.80 1.87
N LEU A 156 -10.78 -3.65 2.35
CA LEU A 156 -11.76 -3.60 3.43
C LEU A 156 -13.18 -3.34 2.96
N VAL A 157 -13.36 -2.50 1.95
CA VAL A 157 -14.69 -2.25 1.38
C VAL A 157 -15.35 -3.52 0.83
N PRO A 158 -14.65 -4.37 0.02
CA PRO A 158 -15.24 -5.62 -0.43
C PRO A 158 -15.66 -6.53 0.72
N LEU A 159 -14.82 -6.65 1.75
CA LEU A 159 -15.15 -7.43 2.94
C LEU A 159 -16.36 -6.84 3.69
N ALA A 160 -16.38 -5.52 3.88
CA ALA A 160 -17.47 -4.84 4.57
C ALA A 160 -18.80 -4.95 3.83
N LEU A 161 -18.79 -4.90 2.49
CA LEU A 161 -19.97 -5.12 1.66
C LEU A 161 -20.46 -6.58 1.75
N HIS A 162 -19.54 -7.55 1.66
CA HIS A 162 -19.85 -8.97 1.76
C HIS A 162 -20.48 -9.33 3.10
N GLU A 163 -19.96 -8.79 4.19
CA GLU A 163 -20.43 -9.05 5.56
C GLU A 163 -21.57 -8.11 6.01
N ASN A 164 -22.22 -7.38 5.09
CA ASN A 164 -23.27 -6.42 5.38
C ASN A 164 -22.88 -5.33 6.40
N GLY A 165 -21.59 -5.09 6.57
CA GLY A 165 -21.08 -4.02 7.42
C GLY A 165 -21.09 -2.64 6.76
N MET A 166 -21.31 -2.60 5.44
CA MET A 166 -21.41 -1.38 4.63
C MET A 166 -22.47 -1.55 3.55
N THR A 167 -23.21 -0.49 3.24
CA THR A 167 -24.17 -0.51 2.14
C THR A 167 -23.54 -0.04 0.83
N PHE A 168 -24.03 -0.52 -0.31
CA PHE A 168 -23.56 -0.07 -1.63
C PHE A 168 -23.68 1.45 -1.83
N PRO A 169 -24.77 2.14 -1.42
CA PRO A 169 -24.83 3.60 -1.48
C PRO A 169 -23.73 4.31 -0.69
N SER A 170 -23.30 3.75 0.45
CA SER A 170 -22.19 4.29 1.23
C SER A 170 -20.84 4.10 0.53
N TYR A 171 -20.61 2.95 -0.08
CA TYR A 171 -19.44 2.72 -0.94
C TYR A 171 -19.44 3.66 -2.15
N TYR A 172 -20.56 3.82 -2.83
CA TYR A 172 -20.69 4.69 -4.01
C TYR A 172 -20.38 6.16 -3.72
N LYS A 173 -20.56 6.62 -2.47
CA LYS A 173 -20.19 7.97 -2.03
C LYS A 173 -18.68 8.19 -1.85
N LEU A 174 -17.86 7.14 -1.81
CA LEU A 174 -16.41 7.29 -1.66
C LEU A 174 -15.81 7.98 -2.87
N ARG A 175 -15.12 9.09 -2.61
CA ARG A 175 -14.47 9.90 -3.65
C ARG A 175 -12.97 9.65 -3.68
N ASN A 176 -12.43 9.61 -4.89
CA ASN A 176 -10.99 9.64 -5.14
C ASN A 176 -10.66 10.88 -5.97
N SER A 177 -9.60 11.59 -5.60
CA SER A 177 -9.12 12.78 -6.31
C SER A 177 -8.01 12.49 -7.30
N ALA A 178 -7.44 11.28 -7.28
CA ALA A 178 -6.28 10.90 -8.07
C ALA A 178 -6.58 9.61 -8.87
N ALA A 179 -6.91 9.76 -10.14
CA ALA A 179 -6.98 8.63 -11.06
C ALA A 179 -5.58 8.27 -11.57
N ASN A 180 -5.24 6.98 -11.57
CA ASN A 180 -4.02 6.49 -12.20
C ASN A 180 -4.15 6.51 -13.74
N GLU A 181 -3.03 6.31 -14.44
CA GLU A 181 -3.01 6.41 -15.91
C GLU A 181 -3.84 5.33 -16.61
N GLN A 182 -3.97 4.13 -16.03
CA GLN A 182 -4.82 3.07 -16.57
C GLN A 182 -6.30 3.46 -16.52
N VAL A 183 -6.75 3.99 -15.38
CA VAL A 183 -8.12 4.50 -15.20
C VAL A 183 -8.41 5.62 -16.20
N LYS A 184 -7.50 6.59 -16.33
CA LYS A 184 -7.67 7.71 -17.29
C LYS A 184 -7.73 7.21 -18.72
N ARG A 185 -6.84 6.28 -19.10
CA ARG A 185 -6.79 5.71 -20.44
C ARG A 185 -8.08 4.94 -20.76
N CYS A 186 -8.55 4.10 -19.85
CA CYS A 186 -9.81 3.38 -20.01
C CYS A 186 -10.98 4.36 -20.15
N ALA A 187 -11.07 5.34 -19.26
CA ALA A 187 -12.13 6.35 -19.32
C ALA A 187 -12.11 7.13 -20.64
N LEU A 188 -10.92 7.52 -21.13
CA LEU A 188 -10.79 8.21 -22.40
C LEU A 188 -11.25 7.34 -23.58
N ARG A 189 -10.90 6.05 -23.59
CA ARG A 189 -11.34 5.09 -24.61
C ARG A 189 -12.86 4.92 -24.62
N LEU A 190 -13.48 4.79 -23.45
CA LEU A 190 -14.92 4.57 -23.31
C LEU A 190 -15.77 5.81 -23.62
N PHE A 191 -15.30 6.99 -23.22
CA PHE A 191 -16.09 8.23 -23.29
C PHE A 191 -15.63 9.19 -24.39
N GLY A 192 -14.56 8.86 -25.10
CA GLY A 192 -14.08 9.58 -26.30
C GLY A 192 -13.39 10.91 -26.04
N SER A 193 -13.54 11.53 -24.87
CA SER A 193 -12.89 12.81 -24.56
C SER A 193 -12.60 12.97 -23.07
N THR A 194 -11.62 13.82 -22.75
CA THR A 194 -11.27 14.16 -21.37
C THR A 194 -12.45 14.77 -20.62
N LYS A 195 -13.22 15.66 -21.27
CA LYS A 195 -14.39 16.33 -20.70
C LYS A 195 -15.50 15.32 -20.34
N ALA A 196 -15.80 14.38 -21.23
CA ALA A 196 -16.80 13.35 -21.01
C ALA A 196 -16.39 12.31 -19.96
N SER A 197 -15.08 12.03 -19.86
CA SER A 197 -14.53 11.05 -18.89
C SER A 197 -14.41 11.61 -17.47
N GLU A 198 -14.26 12.91 -17.28
CA GLU A 198 -14.01 13.56 -15.98
C GLU A 198 -14.98 13.17 -14.85
N PRO A 199 -16.33 13.11 -15.04
CA PRO A 199 -17.27 12.70 -13.99
C PRO A 199 -16.99 11.29 -13.47
N TRP A 200 -16.48 10.40 -14.32
CA TRP A 200 -16.19 9.00 -14.01
C TRP A 200 -14.87 8.81 -13.26
N LEU A 201 -14.04 9.85 -13.19
CA LEU A 201 -12.77 9.84 -12.47
C LEU A 201 -12.88 10.33 -11.01
N ARG A 202 -14.09 10.60 -10.50
CA ARG A 202 -14.28 11.19 -9.18
C ARG A 202 -14.63 10.19 -8.08
N ARG A 203 -14.99 8.95 -8.41
CA ARG A 203 -15.46 7.94 -7.44
C ARG A 203 -14.58 6.70 -7.44
N VAL A 204 -14.40 6.15 -6.24
CA VAL A 204 -13.65 4.90 -6.05
C VAL A 204 -14.28 3.75 -6.84
N SER A 205 -15.61 3.61 -6.78
CA SER A 205 -16.34 2.58 -7.53
C SER A 205 -16.13 2.66 -9.03
N HIS A 206 -16.11 3.88 -9.57
CA HIS A 206 -15.83 4.07 -11.00
C HIS A 206 -14.38 3.70 -11.34
N HIS A 207 -13.40 4.05 -10.49
CA HIS A 207 -12.01 3.65 -10.70
C HIS A 207 -11.86 2.12 -10.71
N GLN A 208 -12.51 1.43 -9.78
CA GLN A 208 -12.45 -0.04 -9.73
C GLN A 208 -13.10 -0.66 -10.97
N ALA A 209 -14.26 -0.16 -11.40
CA ALA A 209 -14.92 -0.62 -12.62
C ALA A 209 -14.04 -0.37 -13.86
N LEU A 210 -13.50 0.84 -14.01
CA LEU A 210 -12.62 1.19 -15.13
C LEU A 210 -11.32 0.38 -15.15
N LEU A 211 -10.74 0.06 -13.99
CA LEU A 211 -9.59 -0.83 -13.90
C LEU A 211 -9.93 -2.26 -14.32
N GLN A 212 -11.11 -2.75 -13.93
CA GLN A 212 -11.58 -4.08 -14.35
C GLN A 212 -11.78 -4.13 -15.87
N VAL A 213 -12.50 -3.15 -16.42
CA VAL A 213 -12.67 -3.05 -17.89
C VAL A 213 -11.31 -2.94 -18.61
N TYR A 214 -10.39 -2.13 -18.07
CA TYR A 214 -9.06 -2.01 -18.65
C TYR A 214 -8.31 -3.33 -18.65
N HIS A 215 -8.37 -4.07 -17.55
CA HIS A 215 -7.70 -5.35 -17.41
C HIS A 215 -8.30 -6.41 -18.34
N ASP A 216 -9.62 -6.50 -18.42
CA ASP A 216 -10.30 -7.58 -19.13
C ASP A 216 -10.37 -7.36 -20.65
N PHE A 217 -10.36 -6.08 -21.10
CA PHE A 217 -10.61 -5.74 -22.51
C PHE A 217 -9.55 -4.84 -23.16
N CYS A 218 -8.70 -4.14 -22.38
CA CYS A 218 -7.80 -3.15 -22.94
C CYS A 218 -6.32 -3.53 -22.87
N LEU A 219 -5.92 -4.51 -22.04
CA LEU A 219 -4.50 -4.85 -21.85
C LEU A 219 -3.87 -5.53 -23.05
N GLU A 220 -4.62 -6.40 -23.72
CA GLU A 220 -4.14 -7.23 -24.83
C GLU A 220 -4.57 -6.67 -26.19
N ASP A 221 -5.39 -5.63 -26.19
CA ASP A 221 -5.91 -5.04 -27.41
C ASP A 221 -5.08 -3.85 -27.86
N PHE A 222 -4.35 -4.02 -28.97
CA PHE A 222 -3.60 -2.97 -29.67
C PHE A 222 -4.45 -2.27 -30.72
N SER A 223 -5.72 -2.68 -30.93
CA SER A 223 -6.66 -2.03 -31.85
C SER A 223 -7.23 -0.75 -31.22
N ASP A 224 -7.75 0.13 -32.08
CA ASP A 224 -8.42 1.37 -31.67
C ASP A 224 -9.86 1.14 -31.14
N CYS A 225 -10.10 0.06 -30.39
CA CYS A 225 -11.42 -0.35 -29.89
C CYS A 225 -12.44 -0.71 -30.99
N LYS A 226 -12.03 -0.89 -32.23
CA LYS A 226 -12.93 -1.12 -33.37
C LYS A 226 -13.67 -2.45 -33.25
N ASP A 227 -12.95 -3.47 -32.79
CA ASP A 227 -13.47 -4.84 -32.65
C ASP A 227 -13.56 -5.29 -31.18
N CYS A 228 -13.66 -4.34 -30.26
CA CYS A 228 -13.70 -4.61 -28.82
C CYS A 228 -15.00 -5.31 -28.41
N PRO A 229 -14.94 -6.48 -27.74
CA PRO A 229 -16.15 -7.23 -27.36
C PRO A 229 -16.89 -6.61 -26.15
N PHE A 230 -16.33 -5.61 -25.47
CA PHE A 230 -16.92 -5.02 -24.28
C PHE A 230 -18.32 -4.45 -24.48
N PRO A 231 -18.65 -3.69 -25.55
CA PRO A 231 -20.00 -3.15 -25.75
C PRO A 231 -21.05 -4.28 -25.87
N GLU A 232 -20.76 -5.36 -26.57
CA GLU A 232 -21.65 -6.50 -26.74
C GLU A 232 -21.86 -7.24 -25.43
N GLN A 233 -20.80 -7.49 -24.67
CA GLN A 233 -20.89 -8.11 -23.35
C GLN A 233 -21.64 -7.23 -22.36
N LEU A 234 -21.41 -5.92 -22.36
CA LEU A 234 -22.13 -4.98 -21.49
C LEU A 234 -23.64 -5.01 -21.77
N ALA A 235 -24.05 -5.12 -23.04
CA ALA A 235 -25.46 -5.23 -23.40
C ALA A 235 -26.16 -6.48 -22.84
N GLN A 236 -25.38 -7.53 -22.51
CA GLN A 236 -25.88 -8.78 -21.92
C GLN A 236 -25.97 -8.71 -20.38
N TRP A 237 -25.32 -7.73 -19.75
CA TRP A 237 -25.38 -7.54 -18.30
C TRP A 237 -26.70 -6.83 -17.93
N ARG A 238 -27.68 -7.62 -17.53
CA ARG A 238 -29.02 -7.16 -17.08
C ARG A 238 -29.20 -7.37 -15.58
#